data_2a4e4f768d14b313afb972a2d55b9848
#
_entry.id   2a4e4f768d14b313afb972a2d55b9848
#
_cell.length_a   1.000
_cell.length_b   1.000
_cell.length_c   1.000
_cell.angle_alpha   90.00
_cell.angle_beta   90.00
_cell.angle_gamma   90.00
#
_symmetry.space_group_name_H-M   'P 1'
#
loop_
_entity.id
_entity.type
_entity.pdbx_description
1 polymer ?
#
loop_
_entity_poly.entity_id
_entity_poly.type
_entity_poly.pdbx_seq_one_letter_code
_entity_poly.pdbx_strand_id
1 'polypeptide(L)'
;GVVALQLATDQEASVSGLILSSTHLGFGYQKGAALMPRYANRIERMISNGVDIAYGRERAKGSTPPETSEAVIEFLAKIAAGSRTEGIRSGGRMSQEANNVEICANVKVPVLILSGEKDTVIPSNMHSDLIEALPKAQQYVFPDAGHASYAEFPDLFNKRVKDFALNVLKQN
;
A
#
# COMPACT_ATOMS: atom_id res chain seq x y z
N GLY A 1 4.51 -0.95 1.99
CA GLY A 1 5.46 -0.81 0.87
C GLY A 1 6.61 0.12 1.20
N VAL A 2 6.34 1.34 1.65
CA VAL A 2 7.40 2.36 1.94
C VAL A 2 8.48 1.82 2.88
N VAL A 3 8.10 1.22 4.02
CA VAL A 3 9.04 0.60 4.98
C VAL A 3 9.71 -0.66 4.40
N ALA A 4 8.97 -1.44 3.63
CA ALA A 4 9.50 -2.66 3.03
C ALA A 4 10.62 -2.37 2.01
N LEU A 5 10.53 -1.27 1.28
CA LEU A 5 11.61 -0.81 0.40
C LEU A 5 12.89 -0.51 1.18
N GLN A 6 12.79 0.22 2.30
CA GLN A 6 13.94 0.51 3.15
C GLN A 6 14.55 -0.77 3.72
N LEU A 7 13.71 -1.69 4.22
CA LEU A 7 14.18 -2.97 4.75
C LEU A 7 14.90 -3.81 3.68
N ALA A 8 14.40 -3.81 2.45
CA ALA A 8 15.03 -4.57 1.35
C ALA A 8 16.40 -4.02 0.90
N THR A 9 16.74 -2.81 1.30
CA THR A 9 18.06 -2.20 1.05
C THR A 9 19.00 -2.27 2.24
N ASP A 10 18.51 -2.70 3.41
CA ASP A 10 19.33 -2.94 4.59
C ASP A 10 20.16 -4.22 4.37
N GLN A 11 21.47 -4.07 4.42
CA GLN A 11 22.41 -5.19 4.17
C GLN A 11 22.36 -6.27 5.25
N GLU A 12 21.87 -5.94 6.45
CA GLU A 12 21.70 -6.90 7.54
C GLU A 12 20.38 -7.64 7.47
N ALA A 13 19.43 -7.16 6.65
CA ALA A 13 18.13 -7.77 6.52
C ALA A 13 18.17 -9.02 5.61
N SER A 14 17.66 -10.14 6.11
CA SER A 14 17.53 -11.37 5.34
C SER A 14 16.23 -11.32 4.50
N VAL A 15 16.27 -10.62 3.36
CA VAL A 15 15.14 -10.48 2.43
C VAL A 15 15.46 -11.20 1.14
N SER A 16 14.69 -12.23 0.79
CA SER A 16 14.86 -13.01 -0.45
C SER A 16 14.07 -12.44 -1.64
N GLY A 17 13.03 -11.67 -1.38
CA GLY A 17 12.20 -11.05 -2.42
C GLY A 17 11.26 -10.00 -1.82
N LEU A 18 10.72 -9.12 -2.64
CA LEU A 18 9.89 -8.00 -2.22
C LEU A 18 8.58 -7.99 -3.00
N ILE A 19 7.45 -7.94 -2.28
CA ILE A 19 6.13 -7.77 -2.88
C ILE A 19 5.57 -6.43 -2.46
N LEU A 20 5.28 -5.57 -3.43
CA LEU A 20 4.76 -4.22 -3.26
C LEU A 20 3.34 -4.17 -3.80
N SER A 21 2.34 -4.11 -2.90
CA SER A 21 0.93 -4.04 -3.28
C SER A 21 0.38 -2.65 -3.00
N SER A 22 -0.22 -2.03 -4.01
CA SER A 22 -0.92 -0.74 -3.94
C SER A 22 -0.14 0.29 -3.09
N THR A 23 1.11 0.57 -3.46
CA THR A 23 2.03 1.40 -2.68
C THR A 23 2.79 2.41 -3.54
N HIS A 24 3.64 3.22 -2.89
CA HIS A 24 4.42 4.29 -3.51
C HIS A 24 5.79 4.44 -2.82
N LEU A 25 6.63 5.33 -3.36
CA LEU A 25 7.99 5.58 -2.86
C LEU A 25 8.07 6.43 -1.59
N GLY A 26 6.97 7.01 -1.16
CA GLY A 26 6.89 8.07 -0.16
C GLY A 26 6.54 9.41 -0.82
N PHE A 27 6.26 10.42 0.00
CA PHE A 27 5.91 11.76 -0.54
C PHE A 27 7.09 12.73 -0.54
N GLY A 28 8.19 12.42 0.13
CA GLY A 28 9.42 13.21 0.12
C GLY A 28 9.30 14.59 0.81
N TYR A 29 8.34 14.77 1.72
CA TYR A 29 8.20 16.03 2.45
C TYR A 29 9.35 16.21 3.45
N GLN A 30 9.70 17.46 3.70
CA GLN A 30 10.67 17.79 4.72
C GLN A 30 10.25 17.26 6.09
N LYS A 31 11.20 16.69 6.83
CA LYS A 31 10.98 16.17 8.18
C LYS A 31 10.41 17.28 9.09
N GLY A 32 9.35 16.94 9.82
CA GLY A 32 8.67 17.88 10.71
C GLY A 32 7.68 18.83 10.03
N ALA A 33 7.48 18.75 8.71
CA ALA A 33 6.44 19.51 8.01
C ALA A 33 5.05 19.23 8.60
N ALA A 34 4.11 20.15 8.43
CA ALA A 34 2.72 19.94 8.82
C ALA A 34 2.17 18.64 8.19
N LEU A 35 1.37 17.90 8.93
CA LEU A 35 0.79 16.66 8.44
C LEU A 35 -0.12 16.94 7.24
N MET A 36 0.04 16.16 6.16
CA MET A 36 -0.75 16.30 4.95
C MET A 36 -2.26 16.29 5.26
N PRO A 37 -3.07 17.11 4.56
CA PRO A 37 -4.50 17.21 4.80
C PRO A 37 -5.22 15.85 4.80
N ARG A 38 -4.83 14.92 3.92
CA ARG A 38 -5.42 13.56 3.88
C ARG A 38 -5.30 12.79 5.19
N TYR A 39 -4.23 13.01 5.96
CA TYR A 39 -4.02 12.39 7.27
C TYR A 39 -4.61 13.23 8.40
N ALA A 40 -4.41 14.56 8.35
CA ALA A 40 -4.93 15.48 9.36
C ALA A 40 -6.46 15.43 9.43
N ASN A 41 -7.16 15.56 8.30
CA ASN A 41 -8.62 15.51 8.22
C ASN A 41 -9.16 14.14 8.65
N ARG A 42 -8.43 13.05 8.31
CA ARG A 42 -8.79 11.71 8.77
C ARG A 42 -8.74 11.59 10.29
N ILE A 43 -7.69 12.13 10.92
CA ILE A 43 -7.53 12.13 12.39
C ILE A 43 -8.62 12.96 13.04
N GLU A 44 -8.87 14.16 12.51
CA GLU A 44 -9.94 15.04 13.01
C GLU A 44 -11.31 14.35 12.95
N ARG A 45 -11.63 13.72 11.81
CA ARG A 45 -12.84 12.91 11.63
C ARG A 45 -12.95 11.79 12.68
N MET A 46 -11.84 11.08 12.96
CA MET A 46 -11.80 10.01 13.95
C MET A 46 -12.02 10.54 15.38
N ILE A 47 -11.49 11.70 15.69
CA ILE A 47 -11.67 12.34 17.02
C ILE A 47 -13.10 12.83 17.19
N SER A 48 -13.64 13.52 16.17
CA SER A 48 -14.96 14.18 16.26
C SER A 48 -16.13 13.20 16.22
N ASN A 49 -16.03 12.13 15.42
CA ASN A 49 -17.15 11.23 15.14
C ASN A 49 -16.93 9.80 15.67
N GLY A 50 -15.77 9.54 16.28
CA GLY A 50 -15.39 8.21 16.71
C GLY A 50 -14.90 7.30 15.59
N VAL A 51 -14.48 6.11 15.98
CA VAL A 51 -14.01 5.03 15.08
C VAL A 51 -14.89 3.81 15.34
N ASP A 52 -15.83 3.58 14.46
CA ASP A 52 -16.81 2.51 14.52
C ASP A 52 -16.97 1.83 13.15
N ILE A 53 -17.94 0.97 13.01
CA ILE A 53 -18.20 0.26 11.74
C ILE A 53 -18.65 1.21 10.62
N ALA A 54 -19.33 2.34 10.94
CA ALA A 54 -19.71 3.32 9.95
C ALA A 54 -18.50 4.05 9.38
N TYR A 55 -17.53 4.43 10.23
CA TYR A 55 -16.23 4.92 9.82
C TYR A 55 -15.52 3.87 8.95
N GLY A 56 -15.53 2.60 9.38
CA GLY A 56 -14.93 1.50 8.63
C GLY A 56 -15.51 1.35 7.23
N ARG A 57 -16.83 1.41 7.08
CA ARG A 57 -17.53 1.35 5.78
C ARG A 57 -17.16 2.53 4.87
N GLU A 58 -17.12 3.74 5.41
CA GLU A 58 -16.67 4.91 4.67
C GLU A 58 -15.25 4.71 4.11
N ARG A 59 -14.35 4.18 4.93
CA ARG A 59 -12.97 3.88 4.52
C ARG A 59 -12.89 2.79 3.46
N ALA A 60 -13.66 1.71 3.62
CA ALA A 60 -13.74 0.61 2.65
C ALA A 60 -14.22 1.13 1.28
N LYS A 61 -15.34 1.85 1.23
CA LYS A 61 -15.88 2.44 0.00
C LYS A 61 -14.94 3.45 -0.65
N GLY A 62 -14.15 4.19 0.14
CA GLY A 62 -13.16 5.13 -0.37
C GLY A 62 -11.88 4.48 -0.92
N SER A 63 -11.73 3.16 -0.79
CA SER A 63 -10.57 2.41 -1.25
C SER A 63 -10.89 1.33 -2.30
N THR A 64 -12.16 1.18 -2.66
CA THR A 64 -12.63 0.18 -3.61
C THR A 64 -13.55 0.82 -4.66
N PRO A 65 -13.69 0.22 -5.86
CA PRO A 65 -14.66 0.64 -6.86
C PRO A 65 -16.10 0.57 -6.36
N PRO A 66 -17.01 1.37 -6.92
CA PRO A 66 -18.43 1.39 -6.51
C PRO A 66 -19.15 0.04 -6.64
N GLU A 67 -18.72 -0.77 -7.59
CA GLU A 67 -19.27 -2.10 -7.88
C GLU A 67 -18.76 -3.21 -6.96
N THR A 68 -17.86 -2.90 -6.02
CA THR A 68 -17.31 -3.86 -5.06
C THR A 68 -18.42 -4.47 -4.21
N SER A 69 -18.39 -5.80 -4.04
CA SER A 69 -19.42 -6.51 -3.31
C SER A 69 -19.52 -6.08 -1.85
N GLU A 70 -20.73 -6.10 -1.30
CA GLU A 70 -20.98 -5.73 0.09
C GLU A 70 -20.19 -6.62 1.07
N ALA A 71 -19.94 -7.88 0.74
CA ALA A 71 -19.14 -8.78 1.55
C ALA A 71 -17.68 -8.29 1.70
N VAL A 72 -17.09 -7.79 0.63
CA VAL A 72 -15.74 -7.21 0.64
C VAL A 72 -15.75 -5.88 1.40
N ILE A 73 -16.76 -5.03 1.21
CA ILE A 73 -16.92 -3.79 1.96
C ILE A 73 -16.99 -4.05 3.46
N GLU A 74 -17.81 -5.02 3.91
CA GLU A 74 -17.94 -5.40 5.32
C GLU A 74 -16.63 -5.96 5.90
N PHE A 75 -15.93 -6.79 5.13
CA PHE A 75 -14.62 -7.30 5.54
C PHE A 75 -13.62 -6.17 5.79
N LEU A 76 -13.48 -5.25 4.84
CA LEU A 76 -12.58 -4.10 4.94
C LEU A 76 -13.03 -3.11 6.03
N ALA A 77 -14.34 -2.92 6.19
CA ALA A 77 -14.92 -2.05 7.21
C ALA A 77 -14.56 -2.51 8.63
N LYS A 78 -14.65 -3.80 8.91
CA LYS A 78 -14.26 -4.39 10.21
C LYS A 78 -12.79 -4.13 10.52
N ILE A 79 -11.91 -4.25 9.53
CA ILE A 79 -10.47 -3.94 9.67
C ILE A 79 -10.28 -2.45 9.96
N ALA A 80 -10.90 -1.58 9.17
CA ALA A 80 -10.74 -0.14 9.31
C ALA A 80 -11.36 0.42 10.61
N ALA A 81 -12.42 -0.21 11.13
CA ALA A 81 -13.01 0.13 12.44
C ALA A 81 -12.05 -0.12 13.62
N GLY A 82 -10.98 -0.89 13.44
CA GLY A 82 -9.91 -1.05 14.42
C GLY A 82 -8.80 0.01 14.34
N SER A 83 -8.93 1.03 13.47
CA SER A 83 -7.92 2.07 13.33
C SER A 83 -7.76 2.91 14.59
N ARG A 84 -6.52 3.34 14.86
CA ARG A 84 -6.20 4.26 15.97
C ARG A 84 -5.65 5.57 15.40
N THR A 85 -6.05 6.70 15.99
CA THR A 85 -5.58 8.03 15.57
C THR A 85 -4.07 8.14 15.60
N GLU A 86 -3.42 7.54 16.60
CA GLU A 86 -1.97 7.52 16.74
C GLU A 86 -1.29 6.75 15.61
N GLY A 87 -1.85 5.60 15.22
CA GLY A 87 -1.37 4.83 14.08
C GLY A 87 -1.48 5.60 12.76
N ILE A 88 -2.59 6.34 12.56
CA ILE A 88 -2.76 7.17 11.37
C ILE A 88 -1.79 8.36 11.39
N ARG A 89 -1.55 8.97 12.55
CA ARG A 89 -0.59 10.08 12.71
C ARG A 89 0.83 9.62 12.41
N SER A 90 1.28 8.57 13.05
CA SER A 90 2.65 8.06 12.92
C SER A 90 2.91 7.47 11.54
N GLY A 91 2.01 6.63 11.03
CA GLY A 91 2.11 6.03 9.70
C GLY A 91 1.99 7.07 8.59
N GLY A 92 1.09 8.06 8.76
CA GLY A 92 0.96 9.18 7.83
C GLY A 92 2.22 10.03 7.77
N ARG A 93 2.81 10.35 8.91
CA ARG A 93 4.05 11.10 8.98
C ARG A 93 5.22 10.33 8.34
N MET A 94 5.37 9.06 8.67
CA MET A 94 6.37 8.20 8.06
C MET A 94 6.23 8.17 6.53
N SER A 95 5.01 7.96 6.02
CA SER A 95 4.73 7.94 4.58
C SER A 95 4.99 9.30 3.92
N GLN A 96 4.66 10.41 4.61
CA GLN A 96 4.86 11.77 4.14
C GLN A 96 6.32 12.15 4.03
N GLU A 97 7.14 11.78 5.01
CA GLU A 97 8.55 12.17 5.09
C GLU A 97 9.46 11.23 4.30
N ALA A 98 9.04 10.00 4.07
CA ALA A 98 9.83 9.02 3.31
C ALA A 98 10.05 9.48 1.87
N ASN A 99 11.27 9.24 1.38
CA ASN A 99 11.65 9.36 -0.02
C ASN A 99 12.56 8.17 -0.37
N ASN A 100 11.99 7.19 -1.07
CA ASN A 100 12.67 5.96 -1.42
C ASN A 100 13.21 5.93 -2.86
N VAL A 101 13.16 7.04 -3.57
CA VAL A 101 13.58 7.10 -4.99
C VAL A 101 15.02 6.61 -5.12
N GLU A 102 15.95 7.23 -4.38
CA GLU A 102 17.38 6.92 -4.49
C GLU A 102 17.72 5.51 -4.00
N ILE A 103 17.03 5.02 -2.96
CA ILE A 103 17.35 3.71 -2.40
C ILE A 103 16.88 2.55 -3.29
N CYS A 104 15.93 2.76 -4.19
CA CYS A 104 15.45 1.74 -5.12
C CYS A 104 16.58 1.15 -5.99
N ALA A 105 17.60 1.95 -6.32
CA ALA A 105 18.78 1.48 -7.04
C ALA A 105 19.58 0.39 -6.26
N ASN A 106 19.41 0.36 -4.94
CA ASN A 106 20.07 -0.59 -4.04
C ASN A 106 19.24 -1.85 -3.78
N VAL A 107 18.01 -1.94 -4.28
CA VAL A 107 17.19 -3.15 -4.20
C VAL A 107 17.78 -4.21 -5.14
N LYS A 108 18.34 -5.28 -4.55
CA LYS A 108 19.03 -6.36 -5.30
C LYS A 108 18.18 -7.63 -5.39
N VAL A 109 17.13 -7.72 -4.59
CA VAL A 109 16.23 -8.88 -4.59
C VAL A 109 15.17 -8.78 -5.69
N PRO A 110 14.60 -9.90 -6.14
CA PRO A 110 13.45 -9.89 -7.03
C PRO A 110 12.29 -9.08 -6.44
N VAL A 111 11.58 -8.33 -7.29
CA VAL A 111 10.43 -7.50 -6.88
C VAL A 111 9.21 -7.85 -7.70
N LEU A 112 8.05 -7.96 -7.02
CA LEU A 112 6.72 -8.02 -7.63
C LEU A 112 5.93 -6.78 -7.23
N ILE A 113 5.41 -6.04 -8.20
CA ILE A 113 4.49 -4.90 -8.00
C ILE A 113 3.08 -5.36 -8.37
N LEU A 114 2.15 -5.21 -7.43
CA LEU A 114 0.74 -5.52 -7.58
C LEU A 114 -0.09 -4.23 -7.44
N SER A 115 -0.97 -3.93 -8.36
CA SER A 115 -1.83 -2.73 -8.33
C SER A 115 -3.22 -3.01 -8.86
N GLY A 116 -4.19 -2.25 -8.40
CA GLY A 116 -5.52 -2.22 -8.99
C GLY A 116 -5.62 -1.16 -10.08
N GLU A 117 -6.28 -1.50 -11.20
CA GLU A 117 -6.50 -0.57 -12.31
C GLU A 117 -7.32 0.67 -11.89
N LYS A 118 -8.28 0.45 -10.97
CA LYS A 118 -9.17 1.50 -10.44
C LYS A 118 -8.72 2.03 -9.06
N ASP A 119 -7.43 1.89 -8.70
CA ASP A 119 -6.91 2.42 -7.42
C ASP A 119 -6.92 3.95 -7.44
N THR A 120 -7.78 4.55 -6.63
CA THR A 120 -7.89 6.00 -6.43
C THR A 120 -7.15 6.49 -5.18
N VAL A 121 -6.61 5.59 -4.37
CA VAL A 121 -5.88 5.93 -3.13
C VAL A 121 -4.43 6.30 -3.46
N ILE A 122 -3.78 5.54 -4.35
CA ILE A 122 -2.45 5.86 -4.84
C ILE A 122 -2.60 6.57 -6.19
N PRO A 123 -2.20 7.84 -6.30
CA PRO A 123 -2.23 8.57 -7.56
C PRO A 123 -1.43 7.84 -8.66
N SER A 124 -1.93 7.87 -9.88
CA SER A 124 -1.32 7.15 -11.01
C SER A 124 0.13 7.54 -11.27
N ASN A 125 0.48 8.82 -11.09
CA ASN A 125 1.86 9.27 -11.20
C ASN A 125 2.78 8.61 -10.15
N MET A 126 2.35 8.47 -8.91
CA MET A 126 3.15 7.79 -7.87
C MET A 126 3.33 6.30 -8.14
N HIS A 127 2.35 5.68 -8.80
CA HIS A 127 2.49 4.31 -9.26
C HIS A 127 3.50 4.21 -10.42
N SER A 128 3.45 5.14 -11.37
CA SER A 128 4.42 5.22 -12.47
C SER A 128 5.84 5.46 -11.94
N ASP A 129 6.01 6.37 -10.97
CA ASP A 129 7.30 6.65 -10.33
C ASP A 129 7.89 5.39 -9.67
N LEU A 130 7.03 4.57 -9.00
CA LEU A 130 7.46 3.29 -8.40
C LEU A 130 7.95 2.30 -9.47
N ILE A 131 7.25 2.19 -10.58
CA ILE A 131 7.62 1.30 -11.70
C ILE A 131 8.95 1.77 -12.33
N GLU A 132 9.09 3.06 -12.56
CA GLU A 132 10.29 3.65 -13.13
C GLU A 132 11.52 3.45 -12.22
N ALA A 133 11.34 3.60 -10.90
CA ALA A 133 12.40 3.36 -9.93
C ALA A 133 12.81 1.88 -9.79
N LEU A 134 11.95 0.94 -10.21
CA LEU A 134 12.17 -0.50 -10.12
C LEU A 134 11.98 -1.20 -11.48
N PRO A 135 12.79 -0.88 -12.51
CA PRO A 135 12.52 -1.29 -13.90
C PRO A 135 12.63 -2.81 -14.13
N LYS A 136 13.22 -3.55 -13.19
CA LYS A 136 13.34 -5.02 -13.25
C LYS A 136 12.21 -5.73 -12.50
N ALA A 137 11.30 -4.99 -11.87
CA ALA A 137 10.20 -5.57 -11.13
C ALA A 137 9.21 -6.27 -12.08
N GLN A 138 8.73 -7.45 -11.66
CA GLN A 138 7.55 -8.05 -12.27
C GLN A 138 6.34 -7.22 -11.88
N GLN A 139 5.39 -7.03 -12.81
CA GLN A 139 4.21 -6.22 -12.58
C GLN A 139 2.95 -7.01 -12.88
N TYR A 140 1.93 -6.80 -12.08
CA TYR A 140 0.59 -7.26 -12.38
C TYR A 140 -0.44 -6.22 -11.95
N VAL A 141 -1.26 -5.81 -12.91
CA VAL A 141 -2.39 -4.92 -12.69
C VAL A 141 -3.65 -5.78 -12.63
N PHE A 142 -4.42 -5.66 -11.55
CA PHE A 142 -5.70 -6.33 -11.42
C PHE A 142 -6.76 -5.50 -12.15
N PRO A 143 -7.35 -6.03 -13.24
CA PRO A 143 -8.46 -5.35 -13.91
C PRO A 143 -9.60 -5.15 -12.92
N ASP A 144 -10.24 -3.99 -13.00
CA ASP A 144 -11.38 -3.61 -12.16
C ASP A 144 -11.15 -3.52 -10.64
N ALA A 145 -9.94 -3.83 -10.13
CA ALA A 145 -9.63 -3.68 -8.70
C ALA A 145 -9.31 -2.24 -8.32
N GLY A 146 -9.68 -1.87 -7.10
CA GLY A 146 -9.23 -0.66 -6.42
C GLY A 146 -7.95 -0.88 -5.62
N HIS A 147 -7.84 -0.17 -4.50
CA HIS A 147 -6.67 -0.21 -3.61
C HIS A 147 -6.54 -1.53 -2.84
N ALA A 148 -7.64 -2.26 -2.66
CA ALA A 148 -7.72 -3.48 -1.85
C ALA A 148 -7.78 -4.74 -2.72
N SER A 149 -6.99 -4.82 -3.81
CA SER A 149 -6.98 -5.96 -4.74
C SER A 149 -6.86 -7.32 -4.06
N TYR A 150 -6.19 -7.40 -2.90
CA TYR A 150 -6.09 -8.60 -2.08
C TYR A 150 -7.42 -9.07 -1.49
N ALA A 151 -8.36 -8.15 -1.26
CA ALA A 151 -9.71 -8.45 -0.76
C ALA A 151 -10.73 -8.57 -1.89
N GLU A 152 -10.55 -7.82 -2.96
CA GLU A 152 -11.44 -7.79 -4.12
C GLU A 152 -11.27 -9.03 -5.01
N PHE A 153 -10.04 -9.51 -5.17
CA PHE A 153 -9.67 -10.68 -6.00
C PHE A 153 -8.74 -11.64 -5.25
N PRO A 154 -9.14 -12.22 -4.10
CA PRO A 154 -8.24 -12.94 -3.19
C PRO A 154 -7.56 -14.15 -3.84
N ASP A 155 -8.28 -14.93 -4.64
CA ASP A 155 -7.71 -16.13 -5.27
C ASP A 155 -6.61 -15.78 -6.27
N LEU A 156 -6.86 -14.77 -7.11
CA LEU A 156 -5.89 -14.31 -8.09
C LEU A 156 -4.71 -13.62 -7.42
N PHE A 157 -4.97 -12.80 -6.39
CA PHE A 157 -3.93 -12.15 -5.61
C PHE A 157 -3.00 -13.19 -4.96
N ASN A 158 -3.57 -14.16 -4.26
CA ASN A 158 -2.82 -15.23 -3.61
C ASN A 158 -2.04 -16.08 -4.63
N LYS A 159 -2.62 -16.34 -5.80
CA LYS A 159 -1.92 -17.03 -6.88
C LYS A 159 -0.68 -16.25 -7.32
N ARG A 160 -0.78 -14.94 -7.58
CA ARG A 160 0.36 -14.09 -7.99
C ARG A 160 1.47 -14.06 -6.94
N VAL A 161 1.09 -13.90 -5.67
CA VAL A 161 2.02 -13.93 -4.53
C VAL A 161 2.73 -15.28 -4.43
N LYS A 162 1.97 -16.38 -4.52
CA LYS A 162 2.52 -17.74 -4.44
C LYS A 162 3.47 -18.04 -5.60
N ASP A 163 3.08 -17.73 -6.83
CA ASP A 163 3.89 -17.98 -8.02
C ASP A 163 5.23 -17.24 -7.93
N PHE A 164 5.19 -15.96 -7.51
CA PHE A 164 6.39 -15.17 -7.29
C PHE A 164 7.28 -15.75 -6.18
N ALA A 165 6.72 -16.06 -5.01
CA ALA A 165 7.47 -16.60 -3.89
C ALA A 165 8.16 -17.95 -4.24
N LEU A 166 7.46 -18.84 -4.95
CA LEU A 166 8.03 -20.11 -5.38
C LEU A 166 9.17 -19.93 -6.41
N ASN A 167 9.07 -18.91 -7.27
CA ASN A 167 10.15 -18.60 -8.21
C ASN A 167 11.39 -18.04 -7.50
N VAL A 168 11.20 -17.18 -6.50
CA VAL A 168 12.30 -16.65 -5.67
C VAL A 168 13.02 -17.79 -4.92
N LEU A 169 12.26 -18.70 -4.28
CA LEU A 169 12.81 -19.82 -3.53
C LEU A 169 13.58 -20.84 -4.38
N LYS A 170 13.31 -20.91 -5.68
CA LYS A 170 14.05 -21.80 -6.61
C LYS A 170 15.37 -21.19 -7.08
N GLN A 171 15.57 -19.88 -6.91
CA GLN A 171 16.77 -19.15 -7.32
C GLN A 171 17.82 -19.03 -6.21
N ASN A 172 17.42 -19.30 -4.97
CA ASN A 172 18.27 -19.36 -3.78
C ASN A 172 18.58 -20.82 -3.42
#